data_160d505c44827d6981ccf26271a7172b
#
_entry.id   160d505c44827d6981ccf26271a7172b
#
_cell.length_a   1.000
_cell.length_b   1.000
_cell.length_c   1.000
_cell.angle_alpha   90.00
_cell.angle_beta   90.00
_cell.angle_gamma   90.00
#
_symmetry.space_group_name_H-M   'P 1'
#
loop_
_entity.id
_entity.type
_entity.pdbx_description
1 polymer ?
#
loop_
_entity_poly.entity_id
_entity_poly.type
_entity_poly.pdbx_seq_one_letter_code
_entity_poly.pdbx_strand_id
1 'polypeptide(L)'
;MFNMFFLFLGLLQAEASYEIVKVPITYGAKKITCEKAFNNTVTFVENPNYKSGSNQSMTLTKYKGKNVFVHWCKDINGNFVQ
;
A
#
# COMPACT_ATOMS: atom_id res chain seq x y z
N MET A 1 12.61 -12.26 19.26
CA MET A 1 11.15 -12.18 19.10
C MET A 1 10.83 -11.23 17.96
N PHE A 2 9.97 -11.66 17.06
CA PHE A 2 9.60 -10.82 15.92
C PHE A 2 8.42 -9.95 16.28
N ASN A 3 8.51 -8.68 15.93
CA ASN A 3 7.38 -7.78 15.96
C ASN A 3 6.71 -7.80 14.60
N MET A 4 5.39 -7.68 14.57
CA MET A 4 4.70 -7.67 13.28
C MET A 4 3.43 -6.84 13.34
N PHE A 5 3.04 -6.38 12.17
CA PHE A 5 1.73 -5.81 11.93
C PHE A 5 1.31 -6.18 10.51
N PHE A 6 0.12 -5.81 10.13
CA PHE A 6 -0.40 -6.13 8.80
C PHE A 6 -0.63 -4.86 8.02
N LEU A 7 -0.14 -4.87 6.79
CA LEU A 7 -0.41 -3.82 5.82
C LEU A 7 -1.60 -4.27 4.97
N PHE A 8 -2.61 -3.42 4.92
CA PHE A 8 -3.79 -3.67 4.09
C PHE A 8 -3.73 -2.77 2.87
N LEU A 9 -3.99 -3.35 1.71
CA LEU A 9 -3.99 -2.63 0.44
C LEU A 9 -5.34 -2.81 -0.22
N GLY A 10 -5.96 -1.70 -0.62
CA GLY A 10 -7.15 -1.76 -1.46
C GLY A 10 -6.72 -1.68 -2.91
N LEU A 11 -7.01 -2.71 -3.68
CA LEU A 11 -6.63 -2.83 -5.08
C LEU A 11 -7.84 -2.63 -5.98
N LEU A 12 -7.68 -1.79 -7.00
CA LEU A 12 -8.71 -1.63 -8.01
C LEU A 12 -8.64 -2.79 -9.00
N GLN A 13 -9.79 -3.39 -9.25
CA GLN A 13 -9.94 -4.40 -10.28
C GLN A 13 -10.77 -3.82 -11.41
N ALA A 14 -10.87 -4.55 -12.51
CA ALA A 14 -11.70 -4.14 -13.63
C ALA A 14 -13.17 -4.02 -13.20
N GLU A 15 -13.93 -3.15 -13.87
CA GLU A 15 -15.37 -2.99 -13.69
C GLU A 15 -15.78 -2.42 -12.34
N ALA A 16 -14.96 -1.48 -11.82
CA ALA A 16 -15.26 -0.75 -10.59
C ALA A 16 -15.34 -1.60 -9.33
N SER A 17 -14.80 -2.82 -9.37
CA SER A 17 -14.68 -3.65 -8.18
C SER A 17 -13.33 -3.40 -7.51
N TYR A 18 -13.20 -3.85 -6.27
CA TYR A 18 -11.93 -3.74 -5.54
C TYR A 18 -11.71 -4.97 -4.68
N GLU A 19 -10.46 -5.14 -4.30
CA GLU A 19 -10.03 -6.27 -3.49
C GLU A 19 -9.16 -5.73 -2.36
N ILE A 20 -9.34 -6.26 -1.14
CA ILE A 20 -8.47 -5.92 -0.02
C ILE A 20 -7.50 -7.08 0.18
N VAL A 21 -6.20 -6.77 0.14
CA VAL A 21 -5.17 -7.76 0.44
C VAL A 21 -4.49 -7.42 1.75
N LYS A 22 -4.06 -8.45 2.46
CA LYS A 22 -3.43 -8.34 3.76
C LYS A 22 -2.00 -8.86 3.64
N VAL A 23 -1.03 -7.99 3.93
CA VAL A 23 0.39 -8.31 3.81
C VAL A 23 1.02 -8.30 5.19
N PRO A 24 1.59 -9.41 5.66
CA PRO A 24 2.26 -9.42 6.96
C PRO A 24 3.60 -8.67 6.86
N ILE A 25 3.84 -7.79 7.84
CA ILE A 25 5.07 -7.01 7.92
C ILE A 25 5.75 -7.38 9.23
N THR A 26 6.99 -7.85 9.14
CA THR A 26 7.78 -8.19 10.32
C THR A 26 8.98 -7.26 10.43
N TYR A 27 9.40 -7.00 11.65
CA TYR A 27 10.58 -6.18 11.88
C TYR A 27 11.28 -6.65 13.16
N GLY A 28 12.57 -6.34 13.24
CA GLY A 28 13.39 -6.70 14.39
C GLY A 28 13.41 -5.61 15.45
N ALA A 29 14.62 -5.27 15.92
CA ALA A 29 14.78 -4.31 17.00
C ALA A 29 14.32 -2.91 16.61
N LYS A 30 14.44 -2.54 15.33
CA LYS A 30 14.07 -1.22 14.86
C LYS A 30 12.69 -1.26 14.21
N LYS A 31 11.75 -0.57 14.83
CA LYS A 31 10.38 -0.51 14.33
C LYS A 31 10.32 0.24 13.00
N ILE A 32 9.56 -0.30 12.06
CA ILE A 32 9.26 0.41 10.81
C ILE A 32 7.84 0.96 10.87
N THR A 33 7.63 2.07 10.16
CA THR A 33 6.32 2.71 10.12
C THR A 33 5.45 2.06 9.06
N CYS A 34 4.14 2.30 9.13
CA CYS A 34 3.21 1.85 8.10
C CYS A 34 3.59 2.42 6.74
N GLU A 35 3.98 3.70 6.69
CA GLU A 35 4.37 4.35 5.44
C GLU A 35 5.59 3.66 4.83
N LYS A 36 6.60 3.35 5.65
CA LYS A 36 7.79 2.68 5.13
C LYS A 36 7.48 1.27 4.65
N ALA A 37 6.64 0.53 5.38
CA ALA A 37 6.22 -0.79 4.95
C ALA A 37 5.48 -0.72 3.61
N PHE A 38 4.61 0.27 3.46
CA PHE A 38 3.89 0.49 2.21
C PHE A 38 4.86 0.78 1.06
N ASN A 39 5.79 1.72 1.27
CA ASN A 39 6.74 2.08 0.23
C ASN A 39 7.64 0.91 -0.19
N ASN A 40 7.95 0.01 0.75
CA ASN A 40 8.76 -1.16 0.46
C ASN A 40 7.97 -2.29 -0.22
N THR A 41 6.65 -2.28 -0.11
CA THR A 41 5.80 -3.37 -0.61
C THR A 41 5.26 -3.10 -2.00
N VAL A 42 4.93 -1.84 -2.30
CA VAL A 42 4.35 -1.46 -3.59
C VAL A 42 5.42 -0.97 -4.54
N THR A 43 5.04 -0.86 -5.82
CA THR A 43 5.89 -0.31 -6.87
C THR A 43 5.26 0.97 -7.39
N PHE A 44 6.08 1.99 -7.59
CA PHE A 44 5.62 3.26 -8.15
C PHE A 44 6.05 3.32 -9.61
N VAL A 45 5.10 3.57 -10.49
CA VAL A 45 5.36 3.65 -11.93
C VAL A 45 4.85 4.98 -12.46
N GLU A 46 5.41 5.41 -13.57
CA GLU A 46 5.00 6.64 -14.22
C GLU A 46 3.58 6.50 -14.76
N ASN A 47 2.76 7.53 -14.58
CA ASN A 47 1.39 7.52 -15.10
C ASN A 47 1.42 7.92 -16.57
N PRO A 48 1.15 7.00 -17.51
CA PRO A 48 1.23 7.31 -18.93
C PRO A 48 0.15 8.28 -19.40
N ASN A 49 -0.90 8.45 -18.61
CA ASN A 49 -2.00 9.35 -18.95
C ASN A 49 -1.87 10.71 -18.27
N TYR A 50 -0.76 10.95 -17.57
CA TYR A 50 -0.56 12.22 -16.88
C TYR A 50 -0.37 13.34 -17.91
N LYS A 51 -1.07 14.46 -17.66
CA LYS A 51 -0.91 15.67 -18.45
C LYS A 51 -0.63 16.82 -17.49
N SER A 52 0.31 17.68 -17.88
CA SER A 52 0.65 18.87 -17.11
C SER A 52 -0.61 19.72 -16.91
N GLY A 53 -0.85 20.14 -15.66
CA GLY A 53 -2.02 20.94 -15.32
C GLY A 53 -3.28 20.11 -15.04
N SER A 54 -3.22 18.79 -15.16
CA SER A 54 -4.36 17.93 -14.83
C SER A 54 -4.39 17.65 -13.31
N ASN A 55 -5.52 17.11 -12.83
CA ASN A 55 -5.67 16.71 -11.44
C ASN A 55 -5.15 15.29 -11.18
N GLN A 56 -4.55 14.65 -12.17
CA GLN A 56 -4.04 13.29 -12.04
C GLN A 56 -2.67 13.28 -11.41
N SER A 57 -2.35 12.19 -10.72
CA SER A 57 -1.02 11.98 -10.15
C SER A 57 0.00 11.68 -11.23
N MET A 58 1.23 12.16 -11.04
CA MET A 58 2.33 11.85 -11.95
C MET A 58 2.73 10.39 -11.90
N THR A 59 2.48 9.72 -10.77
CA THR A 59 2.84 8.31 -10.60
C THR A 59 1.61 7.50 -10.22
N LEU A 60 1.68 6.21 -10.55
CA LEU A 60 0.69 5.21 -10.13
C LEU A 60 1.35 4.27 -9.15
N THR A 61 0.57 3.83 -8.16
CA THR A 61 1.02 2.87 -7.17
C THR A 61 0.47 1.50 -7.55
N LYS A 62 1.38 0.51 -7.66
CA LYS A 62 1.02 -0.83 -8.11
C LYS A 62 1.42 -1.88 -7.07
N TYR A 63 0.61 -2.90 -6.95
CA TYR A 63 0.94 -4.11 -6.19
C TYR A 63 0.58 -5.32 -7.07
N LYS A 64 1.60 -6.09 -7.44
CA LYS A 64 1.42 -7.26 -8.33
C LYS A 64 0.65 -6.90 -9.60
N GLY A 65 0.94 -5.73 -10.17
CA GLY A 65 0.33 -5.29 -11.41
C GLY A 65 -1.02 -4.62 -11.29
N LYS A 66 -1.57 -4.52 -10.07
CA LYS A 66 -2.88 -3.89 -9.85
C LYS A 66 -2.72 -2.53 -9.19
N ASN A 67 -3.60 -1.59 -9.51
CA ASN A 67 -3.57 -0.26 -8.94
C ASN A 67 -3.99 -0.30 -7.47
N VAL A 68 -3.21 0.39 -6.62
CA VAL A 68 -3.51 0.54 -5.20
C VAL A 68 -4.15 1.90 -4.99
N PHE A 69 -5.34 1.95 -4.38
CA PHE A 69 -6.03 3.22 -4.17
C PHE A 69 -6.09 3.63 -2.69
N VAL A 70 -5.85 2.70 -1.77
CA VAL A 70 -5.86 2.99 -0.34
C VAL A 70 -4.99 1.99 0.38
N HIS A 71 -4.40 2.40 1.51
CA HIS A 71 -3.66 1.50 2.38
C HIS A 71 -3.82 1.92 3.84
N TRP A 72 -3.67 0.94 4.72
CA TRP A 72 -3.62 1.19 6.17
C TRP A 72 -2.90 0.02 6.83
N CYS A 73 -2.53 0.19 8.10
CA CYS A 73 -1.86 -0.87 8.86
C CYS A 73 -2.59 -1.09 10.17
N LYS A 74 -2.63 -2.36 10.61
CA LYS A 74 -3.18 -2.75 11.91
C LYS A 74 -2.25 -3.77 12.55
N ASP A 75 -2.14 -3.71 13.87
CA ASP A 75 -1.39 -4.71 14.61
C ASP A 75 -2.22 -5.98 14.80
N ILE A 76 -1.66 -6.96 15.50
CA ILE A 76 -2.33 -8.25 15.71
C ILE A 76 -3.59 -8.11 16.57
N ASN A 77 -3.73 -7.02 17.30
CA ASN A 77 -4.89 -6.74 18.14
C ASN A 77 -5.95 -5.91 17.42
N GLY A 78 -5.72 -5.56 16.16
CA GLY A 78 -6.64 -4.78 15.38
C GLY A 78 -6.55 -3.28 15.56
N ASN A 79 -5.52 -2.79 16.24
CA ASN A 79 -5.31 -1.35 16.41
C ASN A 79 -4.53 -0.78 15.23
N PHE A 80 -4.89 0.44 14.82
CA PHE A 80 -4.17 1.08 13.71
C PHE A 80 -2.72 1.37 14.08
N VAL A 81 -1.84 1.15 13.13
CA VAL A 81 -0.39 1.40 13.23
C VAL A 81 -0.04 2.54 12.28
N GLN A 82 0.73 3.50 12.79
CA GLN A 82 1.22 4.61 11.96
C GLN A 82 2.63 4.37 11.43
#